data_2e30a327180a3681b825cddc0d67fc67
#
_entry.id   2e30a327180a3681b825cddc0d67fc67
#
_cell.length_a   1.000
_cell.length_b   1.000
_cell.length_c   1.000
_cell.angle_alpha   90.00
_cell.angle_beta   90.00
_cell.angle_gamma   90.00
#
_symmetry.space_group_name_H-M   'P 1'
#
loop_
_entity.id
_entity.type
_entity.pdbx_description
1 polymer ?
#
loop_
_entity_poly.entity_id
_entity_poly.type
_entity_poly.pdbx_seq_one_letter_code
_entity_poly.pdbx_strand_id
1 'polypeptide(L)'
;GKRMRPILVLMSCDLFGGDVSDGMEAALSIEMFHNFTLIHDDIMDKADLRRGKVTVHKKWDLNTGILSGDALMIQSNQRLEHYEGKIFKELISLYNKTAIEVCEGQQLDIDFENMPKVDLYQYLKMISYKTAVLVGASLKMGAIICNASPEDQKRIYDFGLNLGIAFQLQDDYLDTFGAKDFGKKIG
;
A
#
# COMPACT_ATOMS: atom_id res chain seq x y z
N GLY A 1 -0.07 13.55 0.87
CA GLY A 1 -0.92 12.47 1.38
C GLY A 1 -0.98 12.46 2.89
N LYS A 2 -1.93 11.70 3.45
CA LYS A 2 -2.14 11.60 4.92
C LYS A 2 -1.04 10.81 5.64
N ARG A 3 -0.13 10.15 4.91
CA ARG A 3 0.97 9.33 5.45
C ARG A 3 0.51 8.23 6.43
N MET A 4 -0.67 7.66 6.21
CA MET A 4 -1.24 6.66 7.11
C MET A 4 -0.36 5.41 7.26
N ARG A 5 0.12 4.85 6.14
CA ARG A 5 0.91 3.61 6.16
C ARG A 5 2.22 3.73 6.97
N PRO A 6 3.08 4.73 6.74
CA PRO A 6 4.28 4.89 7.57
C PRO A 6 3.94 5.15 9.05
N ILE A 7 2.86 5.90 9.34
CA ILE A 7 2.41 6.13 10.72
C ILE A 7 2.01 4.80 11.37
N LEU A 8 1.33 3.90 10.65
CA LEU A 8 0.94 2.59 11.17
C LEU A 8 2.15 1.70 11.52
N VAL A 9 3.24 1.76 10.75
CA VAL A 9 4.50 1.09 11.12
C VAL A 9 4.99 1.59 12.48
N LEU A 10 5.10 2.91 12.63
CA LEU A 10 5.62 3.55 13.84
C LEU A 10 4.71 3.30 15.05
N MET A 11 3.38 3.41 14.88
CA MET A 11 2.42 3.10 15.93
C MET A 11 2.49 1.63 16.37
N SER A 12 2.75 0.71 15.44
CA SER A 12 2.92 -0.69 15.77
C SER A 12 4.22 -0.94 16.55
N CYS A 13 5.32 -0.23 16.25
CA CYS A 13 6.53 -0.29 17.07
C CYS A 13 6.23 0.16 18.51
N ASP A 14 5.57 1.29 18.69
CA ASP A 14 5.17 1.81 20.00
C ASP A 14 4.26 0.82 20.75
N LEU A 15 3.25 0.28 20.06
CA LEU A 15 2.31 -0.70 20.62
C LEU A 15 3.00 -1.94 21.20
N PHE A 16 4.06 -2.41 20.55
CA PHE A 16 4.82 -3.58 21.00
C PHE A 16 6.03 -3.22 21.87
N GLY A 17 6.08 -1.99 22.38
CA GLY A 17 7.08 -1.54 23.38
C GLY A 17 8.46 -1.26 22.82
N GLY A 18 8.61 -1.12 21.50
CA GLY A 18 9.86 -0.71 20.86
C GLY A 18 10.01 0.80 20.75
N ASP A 19 11.21 1.25 20.37
CA ASP A 19 11.43 2.65 20.03
C ASP A 19 10.83 2.94 18.63
N VAL A 20 10.09 4.04 18.51
CA VAL A 20 9.51 4.50 17.24
C VAL A 20 10.61 4.74 16.19
N SER A 21 11.82 5.14 16.61
CA SER A 21 12.95 5.34 15.71
C SER A 21 13.41 4.05 15.03
N ASP A 22 13.26 2.88 15.67
CA ASP A 22 13.61 1.59 15.08
C ASP A 22 12.74 1.24 13.87
N GLY A 23 11.51 1.76 13.83
CA GLY A 23 10.57 1.57 12.72
C GLY A 23 10.76 2.51 11.53
N MET A 24 11.65 3.50 11.62
CA MET A 24 11.72 4.59 10.64
C MET A 24 12.06 4.11 9.22
N GLU A 25 13.06 3.22 9.08
CA GLU A 25 13.47 2.72 7.76
C GLU A 25 12.38 1.85 7.12
N ALA A 26 11.66 1.04 7.90
CA ALA A 26 10.50 0.29 7.42
C ALA A 26 9.33 1.21 7.04
N ALA A 27 9.09 2.28 7.80
CA ALA A 27 8.09 3.29 7.49
C ALA A 27 8.40 4.02 6.18
N LEU A 28 9.66 4.38 5.94
CA LEU A 28 10.13 4.95 4.68
C LEU A 28 9.99 3.95 3.53
N SER A 29 10.37 2.70 3.74
CA SER A 29 10.20 1.61 2.76
C SER A 29 8.74 1.53 2.28
N ILE A 30 7.79 1.41 3.20
CA ILE A 30 6.36 1.32 2.89
C ILE A 30 5.85 2.57 2.16
N GLU A 31 6.25 3.76 2.56
CA GLU A 31 5.80 4.99 1.89
C GLU A 31 6.40 5.13 0.49
N MET A 32 7.67 4.74 0.29
CA MET A 32 8.29 4.72 -1.04
C MET A 32 7.61 3.69 -1.94
N PHE A 33 7.36 2.47 -1.44
CA PHE A 33 6.60 1.46 -2.17
C PHE A 33 5.21 1.97 -2.57
N HIS A 34 4.47 2.57 -1.64
CA HIS A 34 3.16 3.15 -1.94
C HIS A 34 3.24 4.26 -3.00
N ASN A 35 4.30 5.10 -2.98
CA ASN A 35 4.45 6.13 -4.02
C ASN A 35 4.80 5.51 -5.39
N PHE A 36 5.58 4.42 -5.43
CA PHE A 36 5.79 3.62 -6.64
C PHE A 36 4.45 3.16 -7.22
N THR A 37 3.61 2.51 -6.41
CA THR A 37 2.31 2.01 -6.89
C THR A 37 1.44 3.14 -7.43
N LEU A 38 1.43 4.31 -6.78
CA LEU A 38 0.66 5.47 -7.25
C LEU A 38 1.15 6.03 -8.59
N ILE A 39 2.47 6.02 -8.84
CA ILE A 39 3.02 6.51 -10.13
C ILE A 39 2.62 5.57 -11.26
N HIS A 40 2.71 4.25 -11.05
CA HIS A 40 2.31 3.27 -12.06
C HIS A 40 0.80 3.22 -12.27
N ASP A 41 0.02 3.33 -11.21
CA ASP A 41 -1.44 3.45 -11.22
C ASP A 41 -1.89 4.65 -12.07
N ASP A 42 -1.29 5.83 -11.84
CA ASP A 42 -1.53 7.04 -12.65
C ASP A 42 -1.28 6.83 -14.16
N ILE A 43 -0.28 6.01 -14.50
CA ILE A 43 0.03 5.68 -15.90
C ILE A 43 -1.04 4.75 -16.48
N MET A 44 -1.41 3.69 -15.75
CA MET A 44 -2.41 2.71 -16.18
C MET A 44 -3.78 3.38 -16.37
N ASP A 45 -4.18 4.25 -15.45
CA ASP A 45 -5.44 4.99 -15.47
C ASP A 45 -5.40 6.21 -16.42
N LYS A 46 -4.24 6.51 -17.02
CA LYS A 46 -4.02 7.72 -17.85
C LYS A 46 -4.41 9.00 -17.12
N ALA A 47 -4.24 9.03 -15.80
CA ALA A 47 -4.67 10.12 -14.95
C ALA A 47 -3.85 11.40 -15.18
N ASP A 48 -4.51 12.53 -15.41
CA ASP A 48 -3.84 13.82 -15.61
C ASP A 48 -3.36 14.43 -14.28
N LEU A 49 -4.13 14.23 -13.22
CA LEU A 49 -3.90 14.84 -11.91
C LEU A 49 -3.98 13.81 -10.80
N ARG A 50 -3.09 13.96 -9.81
CA ARG A 50 -3.16 13.26 -8.50
C ARG A 50 -3.05 14.29 -7.37
N ARG A 51 -4.07 14.35 -6.53
CA ARG A 51 -4.13 15.28 -5.39
C ARG A 51 -3.94 16.74 -5.83
N GLY A 52 -4.54 17.11 -6.96
CA GLY A 52 -4.47 18.46 -7.55
C GLY A 52 -3.13 18.82 -8.21
N LYS A 53 -2.20 17.89 -8.34
CA LYS A 53 -0.92 18.07 -9.03
C LYS A 53 -0.86 17.22 -10.28
N VAL A 54 -0.20 17.71 -11.33
CA VAL A 54 0.04 16.98 -12.57
C VAL A 54 0.84 15.70 -12.26
N THR A 55 0.41 14.57 -12.81
CA THR A 55 1.05 13.26 -12.65
C THR A 55 2.43 13.22 -13.30
N VAL A 56 3.29 12.27 -12.88
CA VAL A 56 4.68 12.21 -13.35
C VAL A 56 4.74 12.03 -14.86
N HIS A 57 3.98 11.09 -15.43
CA HIS A 57 3.98 10.80 -16.87
C HIS A 57 3.39 11.93 -17.72
N LYS A 58 2.56 12.81 -17.15
CA LYS A 58 2.05 14.00 -17.85
C LYS A 58 2.99 15.19 -17.74
N LYS A 59 3.71 15.31 -16.61
CA LYS A 59 4.65 16.42 -16.38
C LYS A 59 5.95 16.25 -17.18
N TRP A 60 6.42 15.03 -17.33
CA TRP A 60 7.64 14.72 -18.08
C TRP A 60 7.29 13.86 -19.30
N ASP A 61 7.28 12.54 -19.17
CA ASP A 61 6.90 11.57 -20.19
C ASP A 61 6.61 10.20 -19.56
N LEU A 62 6.09 9.26 -20.38
CA LEU A 62 5.72 7.92 -19.95
C LEU A 62 6.93 7.12 -19.42
N ASN A 63 8.06 7.18 -20.13
CA ASN A 63 9.25 6.43 -19.76
C ASN A 63 9.83 6.92 -18.44
N THR A 64 9.86 8.24 -18.22
CA THR A 64 10.25 8.85 -16.95
C THR A 64 9.33 8.39 -15.83
N GLY A 65 8.03 8.30 -16.06
CA GLY A 65 7.07 7.77 -15.10
C GLY A 65 7.38 6.32 -14.71
N ILE A 66 7.56 5.43 -15.69
CA ILE A 66 7.88 4.02 -15.45
C ILE A 66 9.18 3.87 -14.67
N LEU A 67 10.28 4.46 -15.16
CA LEU A 67 11.59 4.34 -14.54
C LEU A 67 11.66 4.95 -13.14
N SER A 68 10.92 6.05 -12.89
CA SER A 68 10.83 6.64 -11.55
C SER A 68 10.12 5.72 -10.57
N GLY A 69 9.05 5.05 -11.01
CA GLY A 69 8.36 4.04 -10.21
C GLY A 69 9.26 2.85 -9.90
N ASP A 70 9.94 2.29 -10.91
CA ASP A 70 10.86 1.16 -10.74
C ASP A 70 11.99 1.50 -9.75
N ALA A 71 12.60 2.68 -9.89
CA ALA A 71 13.63 3.15 -8.97
C ALA A 71 13.11 3.27 -7.53
N LEU A 72 11.89 3.79 -7.32
CA LEU A 72 11.28 3.86 -6.00
C LEU A 72 11.02 2.47 -5.40
N MET A 73 10.59 1.50 -6.21
CA MET A 73 10.38 0.12 -5.75
C MET A 73 11.70 -0.51 -5.28
N ILE A 74 12.78 -0.35 -6.04
CA ILE A 74 14.10 -0.85 -5.64
C ILE A 74 14.59 -0.15 -4.38
N GLN A 75 14.53 1.18 -4.33
CA GLN A 75 14.94 1.95 -3.17
C GLN A 75 14.12 1.64 -1.91
N SER A 76 12.82 1.35 -2.06
CA SER A 76 11.99 0.95 -0.93
C SER A 76 12.46 -0.37 -0.32
N ASN A 77 12.83 -1.33 -1.16
CA ASN A 77 13.42 -2.61 -0.73
C ASN A 77 14.77 -2.40 -0.04
N GLN A 78 15.65 -1.55 -0.59
CA GLN A 78 16.95 -1.22 -0.02
C GLN A 78 16.86 -0.64 1.41
N ARG A 79 15.78 0.08 1.75
CA ARG A 79 15.58 0.58 3.12
C ARG A 79 15.56 -0.54 4.15
N LEU A 80 15.10 -1.73 3.78
CA LEU A 80 15.05 -2.86 4.68
C LEU A 80 16.43 -3.47 4.98
N GLU A 81 17.46 -3.17 4.18
CA GLU A 81 18.84 -3.59 4.44
C GLU A 81 19.44 -2.95 5.72
N HIS A 82 18.77 -1.95 6.29
CA HIS A 82 19.11 -1.39 7.60
C HIS A 82 18.96 -2.41 8.73
N TYR A 83 18.08 -3.39 8.56
CA TYR A 83 17.84 -4.44 9.56
C TYR A 83 18.71 -5.66 9.29
N GLU A 84 18.98 -6.45 10.37
CA GLU A 84 19.85 -7.60 10.27
C GLU A 84 19.18 -8.91 10.73
N GLY A 85 19.81 -10.01 10.45
CA GLY A 85 19.49 -11.32 10.98
C GLY A 85 18.04 -11.77 10.71
N LYS A 86 17.33 -12.16 11.76
CA LYS A 86 15.97 -12.65 11.69
C LYS A 86 14.99 -11.55 11.28
N ILE A 87 15.14 -10.34 11.82
CA ILE A 87 14.27 -9.18 11.53
C ILE A 87 14.32 -8.88 10.03
N PHE A 88 15.50 -8.75 9.44
CA PHE A 88 15.65 -8.53 8.00
C PHE A 88 14.95 -9.62 7.17
N LYS A 89 15.15 -10.90 7.51
CA LYS A 89 14.55 -12.02 6.77
C LYS A 89 13.01 -11.99 6.82
N GLU A 90 12.44 -11.66 7.97
CA GLU A 90 10.99 -11.56 8.12
C GLU A 90 10.41 -10.34 7.39
N LEU A 91 11.08 -9.19 7.48
CA LEU A 91 10.68 -7.96 6.79
C LEU A 91 10.71 -8.12 5.27
N ILE A 92 11.80 -8.66 4.72
CA ILE A 92 11.95 -8.84 3.28
C ILE A 92 10.97 -9.89 2.74
N SER A 93 10.71 -10.96 3.49
CA SER A 93 9.71 -11.96 3.12
C SER A 93 8.31 -11.36 3.10
N LEU A 94 7.95 -10.58 4.10
CA LEU A 94 6.66 -9.88 4.16
C LEU A 94 6.54 -8.87 3.02
N TYR A 95 7.57 -8.06 2.79
CA TYR A 95 7.60 -7.05 1.72
C TYR A 95 7.38 -7.70 0.35
N ASN A 96 8.16 -8.72 0.00
CA ASN A 96 8.09 -9.36 -1.31
C ASN A 96 6.71 -10.01 -1.54
N LYS A 97 6.17 -10.70 -0.52
CA LYS A 97 4.82 -11.26 -0.60
C LYS A 97 3.78 -10.16 -0.85
N THR A 98 3.83 -9.09 -0.05
CA THR A 98 2.89 -7.97 -0.16
C THR A 98 3.02 -7.27 -1.52
N ALA A 99 4.23 -7.11 -2.04
CA ALA A 99 4.46 -6.50 -3.35
C ALA A 99 3.81 -7.30 -4.48
N ILE A 100 3.93 -8.63 -4.45
CA ILE A 100 3.27 -9.51 -5.42
C ILE A 100 1.74 -9.39 -5.29
N GLU A 101 1.21 -9.48 -4.07
CA GLU A 101 -0.24 -9.35 -3.82
C GLU A 101 -0.80 -8.02 -4.33
N VAL A 102 -0.07 -6.90 -4.13
CA VAL A 102 -0.46 -5.59 -4.66
C VAL A 102 -0.49 -5.57 -6.19
N CYS A 103 0.52 -6.17 -6.85
CA CYS A 103 0.54 -6.28 -8.31
C CYS A 103 -0.63 -7.13 -8.83
N GLU A 104 -0.91 -8.28 -8.18
CA GLU A 104 -2.06 -9.12 -8.52
C GLU A 104 -3.39 -8.37 -8.31
N GLY A 105 -3.50 -7.58 -7.23
CA GLY A 105 -4.67 -6.74 -6.96
C GLY A 105 -4.89 -5.68 -8.03
N GLN A 106 -3.82 -5.03 -8.50
CA GLN A 106 -3.89 -4.07 -9.60
C GLN A 106 -4.29 -4.75 -10.93
N GLN A 107 -3.79 -5.96 -11.19
CA GLN A 107 -4.21 -6.71 -12.38
C GLN A 107 -5.69 -7.07 -12.34
N LEU A 108 -6.19 -7.51 -11.17
CA LEU A 108 -7.62 -7.80 -11.00
C LEU A 108 -8.49 -6.56 -11.23
N ASP A 109 -8.06 -5.39 -10.78
CA ASP A 109 -8.76 -4.13 -10.99
C ASP A 109 -8.89 -3.80 -12.48
N ILE A 110 -7.80 -3.88 -13.23
CA ILE A 110 -7.78 -3.69 -14.69
C ILE A 110 -8.68 -4.72 -15.41
N ASP A 111 -8.60 -5.99 -15.00
CA ASP A 111 -9.39 -7.06 -15.62
C ASP A 111 -10.89 -6.82 -15.40
N PHE A 112 -11.27 -6.31 -14.23
CA PHE A 112 -12.68 -6.05 -13.88
C PHE A 112 -13.32 -4.91 -14.67
N GLU A 113 -12.53 -3.94 -15.16
CA GLU A 113 -13.03 -2.88 -16.05
C GLU A 113 -13.71 -3.45 -17.32
N ASN A 114 -13.26 -4.61 -17.78
CA ASN A 114 -13.75 -5.26 -18.99
C ASN A 114 -14.74 -6.42 -18.72
N MET A 115 -15.05 -6.70 -17.45
CA MET A 115 -15.97 -7.77 -17.08
C MET A 115 -17.42 -7.27 -17.02
N PRO A 116 -18.38 -7.98 -17.61
CA PRO A 116 -19.79 -7.58 -17.58
C PRO A 116 -20.40 -7.63 -16.17
N LYS A 117 -19.81 -8.41 -15.28
CA LYS A 117 -20.24 -8.54 -13.88
C LYS A 117 -19.06 -9.03 -13.03
N VAL A 118 -18.87 -8.38 -11.89
CA VAL A 118 -17.94 -8.77 -10.82
C VAL A 118 -18.79 -9.14 -9.61
N ASP A 119 -18.54 -10.30 -9.01
CA ASP A 119 -19.23 -10.71 -7.78
C ASP A 119 -18.56 -10.11 -6.55
N LEU A 120 -19.26 -10.17 -5.40
CA LEU A 120 -18.76 -9.61 -4.14
C LEU A 120 -17.44 -10.25 -3.69
N TYR A 121 -17.26 -11.55 -3.90
CA TYR A 121 -16.03 -12.24 -3.50
C TYR A 121 -14.84 -11.79 -4.35
N GLN A 122 -15.02 -11.67 -5.65
CA GLN A 122 -14.01 -11.14 -6.58
C GLN A 122 -13.62 -9.71 -6.21
N TYR A 123 -14.62 -8.84 -5.98
CA TYR A 123 -14.38 -7.46 -5.54
C TYR A 123 -13.62 -7.40 -4.21
N LEU A 124 -14.04 -8.14 -3.19
CA LEU A 124 -13.35 -8.18 -1.90
C LEU A 124 -11.91 -8.70 -2.02
N LYS A 125 -11.67 -9.67 -2.89
CA LYS A 125 -10.31 -10.16 -3.18
C LYS A 125 -9.46 -9.05 -3.81
N MET A 126 -9.98 -8.35 -4.80
CA MET A 126 -9.27 -7.26 -5.48
C MET A 126 -8.89 -6.16 -4.50
N ILE A 127 -9.84 -5.62 -3.71
CA ILE A 127 -9.52 -4.54 -2.75
C ILE A 127 -8.61 -5.01 -1.62
N SER A 128 -8.71 -6.29 -1.21
CA SER A 128 -7.78 -6.88 -0.25
C SER A 128 -6.36 -6.83 -0.78
N TYR A 129 -6.12 -7.25 -2.00
CA TYR A 129 -4.81 -7.32 -2.63
C TYR A 129 -4.29 -5.92 -3.03
N LYS A 130 -5.10 -5.12 -3.71
CA LYS A 130 -4.71 -3.78 -4.17
C LYS A 130 -4.41 -2.82 -3.00
N THR A 131 -5.19 -2.90 -1.92
CA THR A 131 -5.16 -1.87 -0.86
C THR A 131 -4.84 -2.43 0.52
N ALA A 132 -5.54 -3.49 0.98
CA ALA A 132 -5.55 -3.87 2.38
C ALA A 132 -4.28 -4.61 2.83
N VAL A 133 -3.67 -5.44 1.96
CA VAL A 133 -2.42 -6.17 2.29
C VAL A 133 -1.28 -5.22 2.68
N LEU A 134 -1.18 -4.05 2.05
CA LEU A 134 -0.16 -3.07 2.38
C LEU A 134 -0.42 -2.39 3.73
N VAL A 135 -1.67 -2.24 4.14
CA VAL A 135 -2.05 -1.75 5.48
C VAL A 135 -1.69 -2.80 6.54
N GLY A 136 -2.04 -4.07 6.29
CA GLY A 136 -1.66 -5.19 7.16
C GLY A 136 -0.15 -5.33 7.30
N ALA A 137 0.59 -5.25 6.18
CA ALA A 137 2.04 -5.30 6.17
C ALA A 137 2.67 -4.14 6.96
N SER A 138 2.12 -2.93 6.85
CA SER A 138 2.61 -1.76 7.61
C SER A 138 2.59 -2.03 9.11
N LEU A 139 1.48 -2.51 9.65
CA LEU A 139 1.37 -2.84 11.07
C LEU A 139 2.26 -4.03 11.45
N LYS A 140 2.30 -5.08 10.63
CA LYS A 140 3.12 -6.25 10.92
C LYS A 140 4.62 -5.94 10.90
N MET A 141 5.09 -5.02 10.07
CA MET A 141 6.51 -4.60 10.09
C MET A 141 6.93 -4.05 11.45
N GLY A 142 6.12 -3.18 12.06
CA GLY A 142 6.42 -2.69 13.41
C GLY A 142 6.48 -3.81 14.44
N ALA A 143 5.55 -4.76 14.40
CA ALA A 143 5.55 -5.92 15.28
C ALA A 143 6.80 -6.82 15.09
N ILE A 144 7.25 -7.03 13.85
CA ILE A 144 8.48 -7.79 13.54
C ILE A 144 9.70 -7.10 14.14
N ILE A 145 9.83 -5.79 13.93
CA ILE A 145 10.97 -5.00 14.43
C ILE A 145 11.09 -5.10 15.95
N CYS A 146 9.97 -5.09 16.65
CA CYS A 146 9.90 -5.21 18.11
C CYS A 146 9.93 -6.67 18.60
N ASN A 147 10.23 -7.65 17.74
CA ASN A 147 10.26 -9.07 18.08
C ASN A 147 8.97 -9.59 18.76
N ALA A 148 7.80 -9.06 18.37
CA ALA A 148 6.52 -9.55 18.85
C ALA A 148 6.32 -11.04 18.53
N SER A 149 5.49 -11.72 19.32
CA SER A 149 5.21 -13.14 19.08
C SER A 149 4.62 -13.38 17.68
N PRO A 150 4.83 -14.56 17.06
CA PRO A 150 4.23 -14.88 15.77
C PRO A 150 2.69 -14.75 15.77
N GLU A 151 2.05 -15.02 16.92
CA GLU A 151 0.63 -14.87 17.09
C GLU A 151 0.21 -13.40 17.06
N ASP A 152 0.92 -12.53 17.77
CA ASP A 152 0.64 -11.09 17.78
C ASP A 152 0.94 -10.45 16.43
N GLN A 153 2.02 -10.86 15.75
CA GLN A 153 2.32 -10.45 14.38
C GLN A 153 1.17 -10.82 13.42
N LYS A 154 0.57 -12.00 13.60
CA LYS A 154 -0.59 -12.42 12.80
C LYS A 154 -1.82 -11.58 13.13
N ARG A 155 -2.13 -11.40 14.42
CA ARG A 155 -3.31 -10.63 14.87
C ARG A 155 -3.27 -9.18 14.38
N ILE A 156 -2.11 -8.53 14.49
CA ILE A 156 -2.00 -7.13 14.04
C ILE A 156 -2.05 -7.01 12.51
N TYR A 157 -1.54 -8.01 11.78
CA TYR A 157 -1.70 -8.09 10.33
C TYR A 157 -3.17 -8.23 9.94
N ASP A 158 -3.90 -9.16 10.57
CA ASP A 158 -5.32 -9.41 10.29
C ASP A 158 -6.17 -8.17 10.63
N PHE A 159 -5.84 -7.46 11.72
CA PHE A 159 -6.46 -6.18 12.04
C PHE A 159 -6.22 -5.15 10.93
N GLY A 160 -4.98 -4.99 10.47
CA GLY A 160 -4.62 -4.07 9.40
C GLY A 160 -5.28 -4.41 8.07
N LEU A 161 -5.40 -5.69 7.76
CA LEU A 161 -6.10 -6.17 6.57
C LEU A 161 -7.57 -5.75 6.59
N ASN A 162 -8.28 -6.03 7.70
CA ASN A 162 -9.69 -5.64 7.86
C ASN A 162 -9.87 -4.11 7.84
N LEU A 163 -8.96 -3.36 8.46
CA LEU A 163 -8.96 -1.90 8.42
C LEU A 163 -8.82 -1.39 6.98
N GLY A 164 -7.92 -1.99 6.19
CA GLY A 164 -7.71 -1.63 4.80
C GLY A 164 -8.92 -1.92 3.92
N ILE A 165 -9.58 -3.07 4.13
CA ILE A 165 -10.84 -3.43 3.43
C ILE A 165 -11.94 -2.43 3.78
N ALA A 166 -12.15 -2.14 5.08
CA ALA A 166 -13.17 -1.20 5.52
C ALA A 166 -12.93 0.22 4.97
N PHE A 167 -11.66 0.64 4.92
CA PHE A 167 -11.28 1.93 4.33
C PHE A 167 -11.61 2.00 2.85
N GLN A 168 -11.28 0.95 2.07
CA GLN A 168 -11.56 0.92 0.63
C GLN A 168 -13.06 0.88 0.35
N LEU A 169 -13.83 0.06 1.08
CA LEU A 169 -15.28 0.04 0.99
C LEU A 169 -15.90 1.41 1.24
N GLN A 170 -15.40 2.15 2.23
CA GLN A 170 -15.86 3.50 2.52
C GLN A 170 -15.51 4.48 1.39
N ASP A 171 -14.29 4.41 0.85
CA ASP A 171 -13.84 5.26 -0.26
C ASP A 171 -14.73 5.02 -1.50
N ASP A 172 -14.95 3.77 -1.89
CA ASP A 172 -15.76 3.41 -3.06
C ASP A 172 -17.24 3.80 -2.87
N TYR A 173 -17.76 3.65 -1.66
CA TYR A 173 -19.11 4.12 -1.33
C TYR A 173 -19.23 5.63 -1.47
N LEU A 174 -18.25 6.38 -0.96
CA LEU A 174 -18.24 7.85 -1.06
C LEU A 174 -18.03 8.33 -2.50
N ASP A 175 -17.21 7.64 -3.27
CA ASP A 175 -16.98 7.95 -4.70
C ASP A 175 -18.26 7.70 -5.54
N THR A 176 -19.08 6.71 -5.14
CA THR A 176 -20.33 6.36 -5.85
C THR A 176 -21.53 7.19 -5.40
N PHE A 177 -21.68 7.41 -4.09
CA PHE A 177 -22.88 8.00 -3.47
C PHE A 177 -22.64 9.33 -2.75
N GLY A 178 -21.37 9.78 -2.64
CA GLY A 178 -21.02 11.04 -1.98
C GLY A 178 -21.56 12.27 -2.73
N ALA A 179 -21.81 13.36 -2.00
CA ALA A 179 -22.20 14.62 -2.58
C ALA A 179 -21.11 15.17 -3.52
N LYS A 180 -21.49 15.90 -4.58
CA LYS A 180 -20.60 16.47 -5.60
C LYS A 180 -19.43 17.35 -5.07
N ASP A 181 -19.43 17.68 -3.79
CA ASP A 181 -18.41 18.52 -3.14
C ASP A 181 -17.08 17.79 -2.88
N PHE A 182 -16.98 16.48 -3.09
CA PHE A 182 -15.74 15.71 -2.88
C PHE A 182 -14.77 15.67 -4.07
N GLY A 183 -15.10 16.34 -5.18
CA GLY A 183 -14.12 16.70 -6.22
C GLY A 183 -13.62 15.60 -7.14
N LYS A 184 -14.21 14.40 -7.12
CA LYS A 184 -13.95 13.35 -8.11
C LYS A 184 -15.12 13.24 -9.10
N LYS A 185 -14.83 12.90 -10.37
CA LYS A 185 -15.87 12.51 -11.33
C LYS A 185 -16.50 11.20 -10.86
N ILE A 186 -17.83 11.17 -10.82
CA ILE A 186 -18.59 9.96 -10.50
C ILE A 186 -18.41 8.93 -11.63
N GLY A 187 -17.97 7.73 -11.27
CA GLY A 187 -17.86 6.57 -12.19
C GLY A 187 -16.48 6.40 -12.77
#